data_61f3f7194509e55249144ee0cffa56b4
#
_entry.id   61f3f7194509e55249144ee0cffa56b4
#
_cell.length_a   1.000
_cell.length_b   1.000
_cell.length_c   1.000
_cell.angle_alpha   90.00
_cell.angle_beta   90.00
_cell.angle_gamma   90.00
#
_symmetry.space_group_name_H-M   'P 1'
#
loop_
_entity.id
_entity.type
_entity.pdbx_description
1 polymer ?
#
loop_
_entity_poly.entity_id
_entity_poly.type
_entity_poly.pdbx_seq_one_letter_code
_entity_poly.pdbx_strand_id
1 'polypeptide(L)'
;GALQVSQANHALYVTRLAKTKIRVPFTGVTGIRRVSPGDFVGAGRDLVNLEDLDTLKIDFKVPETMLRHLAPGQSLELTTDAYPGNTFHGTVYVIDPQVDPSTRSVQVRARIPNPQLRLRPGMFAQVLLTFGQEERALLIPEEAVMPKQDRTYVYLAQDGTAQQREVTLGTRTRGFVQVLDGLTEQDTVIRVGHHKLQNGDSILALSSTPH
;
A
#
# COMPACT_ATOMS: atom_id res chain seq x y z
N GLY A 1 39.75 48.22 21.40
CA GLY A 1 39.49 48.95 20.18
C GLY A 1 40.04 48.32 18.90
N ALA A 2 41.26 48.70 18.44
CA ALA A 2 41.78 48.31 17.13
C ALA A 2 41.94 46.78 16.92
N LEU A 3 42.35 46.03 17.96
CA LEU A 3 42.50 44.60 17.92
C LEU A 3 41.15 43.89 17.68
N GLN A 4 40.08 44.34 18.34
CA GLN A 4 38.74 43.77 18.15
C GLN A 4 38.18 44.00 16.75
N VAL A 5 38.43 45.17 16.21
CA VAL A 5 38.02 45.48 14.81
C VAL A 5 38.78 44.62 13.82
N SER A 6 40.09 44.43 14.01
CA SER A 6 40.90 43.56 13.16
C SER A 6 40.45 42.09 13.23
N GLN A 7 40.14 41.59 14.43
CA GLN A 7 39.61 40.22 14.61
C GLN A 7 38.23 40.04 13.95
N ALA A 8 37.34 41.05 14.07
CA ALA A 8 36.04 41.02 13.41
C ALA A 8 36.17 41.01 11.88
N ASN A 9 37.05 41.82 11.32
CA ASN A 9 37.33 41.83 9.88
C ASN A 9 37.94 40.51 9.42
N HIS A 10 38.88 39.92 10.15
CA HIS A 10 39.42 38.60 9.84
C HIS A 10 38.31 37.52 9.79
N ALA A 11 37.46 37.48 10.82
CA ALA A 11 36.33 36.53 10.86
C ALA A 11 35.37 36.73 9.67
N LEU A 12 35.11 37.97 9.28
CA LEU A 12 34.30 38.29 8.10
C LEU A 12 34.92 37.72 6.81
N TYR A 13 36.22 37.93 6.60
CA TYR A 13 36.91 37.42 5.39
C TYR A 13 36.98 35.89 5.38
N VAL A 14 37.23 35.24 6.51
CA VAL A 14 37.19 33.78 6.63
C VAL A 14 35.80 33.24 6.27
N THR A 15 34.75 33.90 6.77
CA THR A 15 33.36 33.51 6.43
C THR A 15 33.06 33.69 4.96
N ARG A 16 33.51 34.80 4.35
CA ARG A 16 33.36 35.02 2.90
C ARG A 16 34.10 33.98 2.08
N LEU A 17 35.33 33.63 2.47
CA LEU A 17 36.10 32.58 1.81
C LEU A 17 35.43 31.20 1.93
N ALA A 18 34.86 30.87 3.09
CA ALA A 18 34.14 29.62 3.29
C ALA A 18 32.93 29.50 2.35
N LYS A 19 32.24 30.62 2.11
CA LYS A 19 31.09 30.66 1.16
C LYS A 19 31.47 30.47 -0.30
N THR A 20 32.75 30.61 -0.68
CA THR A 20 33.20 30.34 -2.05
C THR A 20 33.35 28.85 -2.35
N LYS A 21 33.36 28.00 -1.31
CA LYS A 21 33.39 26.54 -1.43
C LYS A 21 32.04 25.96 -1.04
N ILE A 22 31.23 25.70 -2.05
CA ILE A 22 29.90 25.11 -1.86
C ILE A 22 30.07 23.60 -1.71
N ARG A 23 29.61 23.07 -0.60
CA ARG A 23 29.64 21.64 -0.29
C ARG A 23 28.23 21.09 -0.25
N VAL A 24 28.05 19.84 -0.67
CA VAL A 24 26.77 19.12 -0.56
C VAL A 24 26.46 18.84 0.90
N PRO A 25 25.24 19.08 1.38
CA PRO A 25 24.84 18.88 2.78
C PRO A 25 24.56 17.41 3.14
N PHE A 26 24.32 16.55 2.14
CA PHE A 26 24.03 15.14 2.32
C PHE A 26 24.52 14.33 1.12
N THR A 27 24.59 13.00 1.24
CA THR A 27 24.90 12.07 0.15
C THR A 27 23.70 11.96 -0.77
N GLY A 28 23.93 12.02 -2.08
CA GLY A 28 22.85 11.94 -3.07
C GLY A 28 23.37 11.96 -4.49
N VAL A 29 22.44 11.97 -5.44
CA VAL A 29 22.73 12.04 -6.87
C VAL A 29 22.53 13.47 -7.36
N THR A 30 23.53 14.01 -8.04
CA THR A 30 23.44 15.34 -8.64
C THR A 30 22.71 15.30 -9.98
N GLY A 31 21.83 16.26 -10.20
CA GLY A 31 21.21 16.48 -11.49
C GLY A 31 22.13 17.20 -12.49
N ILE A 32 21.51 17.80 -13.49
CA ILE A 32 22.21 18.55 -14.52
C ILE A 32 22.74 19.87 -13.94
N ARG A 33 24.01 20.14 -14.17
CA ARG A 33 24.65 21.41 -13.81
C ARG A 33 24.03 22.56 -14.61
N ARG A 34 23.63 23.63 -13.92
CA ARG A 34 22.99 24.80 -14.51
C ARG A 34 23.92 25.99 -14.75
N VAL A 35 25.20 25.85 -14.42
CA VAL A 35 26.22 26.90 -14.55
C VAL A 35 27.51 26.32 -15.16
N SER A 36 28.28 27.12 -15.84
CA SER A 36 29.55 26.75 -16.45
C SER A 36 30.73 27.47 -15.80
N PRO A 37 31.94 26.90 -15.86
CA PRO A 37 33.13 27.64 -15.43
C PRO A 37 33.25 28.97 -16.21
N GLY A 38 33.46 30.07 -15.48
CA GLY A 38 33.47 31.38 -16.05
C GLY A 38 32.16 32.18 -15.91
N ASP A 39 31.05 31.50 -15.55
CA ASP A 39 29.77 32.17 -15.31
C ASP A 39 29.84 33.00 -14.01
N PHE A 40 29.23 34.17 -14.05
CA PHE A 40 28.98 34.97 -12.86
C PHE A 40 27.78 34.37 -12.09
N VAL A 41 28.00 34.01 -10.82
CA VAL A 41 26.99 33.39 -9.95
C VAL A 41 26.65 34.37 -8.83
N GLY A 42 25.43 34.93 -8.87
CA GLY A 42 24.87 35.74 -7.79
C GLY A 42 24.32 34.89 -6.64
N ALA A 43 24.11 35.52 -5.50
CA ALA A 43 23.45 34.87 -4.37
C ALA A 43 22.02 34.44 -4.74
N GLY A 44 21.66 33.18 -4.35
CA GLY A 44 20.33 32.61 -4.64
C GLY A 44 20.19 31.92 -6.00
N ARG A 45 21.24 31.93 -6.84
CA ARG A 45 21.20 31.19 -8.10
C ARG A 45 21.36 29.70 -7.92
N ASP A 46 20.47 28.90 -8.52
CA ASP A 46 20.57 27.45 -8.52
C ASP A 46 21.76 26.98 -9.37
N LEU A 47 22.60 26.14 -8.80
CA LEU A 47 23.81 25.59 -9.46
C LEU A 47 23.56 24.18 -10.00
N VAL A 48 23.01 23.34 -9.17
CA VAL A 48 22.71 21.92 -9.42
C VAL A 48 21.67 21.45 -8.42
N ASN A 49 20.79 20.53 -8.83
CA ASN A 49 19.92 19.84 -7.89
C ASN A 49 20.67 18.67 -7.28
N LEU A 50 20.42 18.40 -6.01
CA LEU A 50 20.90 17.21 -5.29
C LEU A 50 19.69 16.47 -4.75
N GLU A 51 19.56 15.20 -5.10
CA GLU A 51 18.44 14.35 -4.73
C GLU A 51 18.94 13.16 -3.90
N ASP A 52 18.28 12.92 -2.78
CA ASP A 52 18.43 11.67 -2.04
C ASP A 52 17.46 10.64 -2.66
N LEU A 53 18.01 9.67 -3.34
CA LEU A 53 17.25 8.64 -4.06
C LEU A 53 17.21 7.29 -3.33
N ASP A 54 17.90 7.13 -2.21
CA ASP A 54 17.98 5.84 -1.48
C ASP A 54 16.62 5.42 -0.93
N THR A 55 15.83 6.40 -0.48
CA THR A 55 14.48 6.17 0.02
C THR A 55 13.56 7.24 -0.51
N LEU A 56 12.65 6.84 -1.39
CA LEU A 56 11.65 7.76 -1.94
C LEU A 56 10.42 7.84 -1.05
N LYS A 57 9.75 8.98 -1.13
CA LYS A 57 8.47 9.23 -0.47
C LYS A 57 7.39 9.25 -1.54
N ILE A 58 6.30 8.55 -1.29
CA ILE A 58 5.11 8.59 -2.13
C ILE A 58 3.94 9.13 -1.32
N ASP A 59 3.23 10.07 -1.91
CA ASP A 59 2.01 10.64 -1.36
C ASP A 59 0.83 10.14 -2.19
N PHE A 60 -0.19 9.60 -1.52
CA PHE A 60 -1.41 9.13 -2.15
C PHE A 60 -2.62 9.38 -1.24
N LYS A 61 -3.81 9.31 -1.83
CA LYS A 61 -5.06 9.57 -1.11
C LYS A 61 -5.82 8.26 -0.88
N VAL A 62 -6.37 8.12 0.33
CA VAL A 62 -7.20 6.97 0.73
C VAL A 62 -8.59 7.48 1.11
N PRO A 63 -9.69 6.89 0.61
CA PRO A 63 -11.05 7.28 0.99
C PRO A 63 -11.27 7.20 2.51
N GLU A 64 -12.05 8.14 3.07
CA GLU A 64 -12.35 8.18 4.52
C GLU A 64 -13.01 6.89 5.03
N THR A 65 -13.76 6.18 4.18
CA THR A 65 -14.41 4.90 4.52
C THR A 65 -13.41 3.81 4.90
N MET A 66 -12.15 3.91 4.44
CA MET A 66 -11.07 2.96 4.72
C MET A 66 -10.21 3.37 5.92
N LEU A 67 -10.47 4.55 6.52
CA LEU A 67 -9.64 5.11 7.58
C LEU A 67 -9.51 4.19 8.80
N ARG A 68 -10.59 3.47 9.15
CA ARG A 68 -10.58 2.51 10.27
C ARG A 68 -9.58 1.36 10.10
N HIS A 69 -9.20 1.06 8.86
CA HIS A 69 -8.28 -0.02 8.51
C HIS A 69 -6.87 0.48 8.21
N LEU A 70 -6.66 1.79 8.31
CA LEU A 70 -5.40 2.44 7.97
C LEU A 70 -4.55 2.63 9.22
N ALA A 71 -3.32 2.14 9.20
CA ALA A 71 -2.38 2.29 10.30
C ALA A 71 -0.95 2.53 9.80
N PRO A 72 -0.14 3.31 10.53
CA PRO A 72 1.29 3.36 10.28
C PRO A 72 1.92 1.97 10.39
N GLY A 73 2.90 1.68 9.55
CA GLY A 73 3.55 0.37 9.48
C GLY A 73 2.94 -0.58 8.45
N GLN A 74 1.80 -0.25 7.84
CA GLN A 74 1.22 -1.07 6.78
C GLN A 74 2.12 -1.15 5.56
N SER A 75 2.25 -2.36 5.02
CA SER A 75 2.96 -2.62 3.78
C SER A 75 2.10 -2.23 2.58
N LEU A 76 2.75 -1.73 1.55
CA LEU A 76 2.15 -1.47 0.25
C LEU A 76 3.04 -1.98 -0.86
N GLU A 77 2.41 -2.27 -1.98
CA GLU A 77 3.08 -2.58 -3.23
C GLU A 77 2.92 -1.41 -4.21
N LEU A 78 3.97 -1.16 -4.96
CA LEU A 78 4.02 -0.10 -5.95
C LEU A 78 4.48 -0.67 -7.28
N THR A 79 3.74 -0.37 -8.33
CA THR A 79 4.11 -0.67 -9.71
C THR A 79 4.19 0.62 -10.52
N THR A 80 5.05 0.64 -11.53
CA THR A 80 5.22 1.80 -12.41
C THR A 80 5.39 1.35 -13.85
N ASP A 81 4.88 2.12 -14.78
CA ASP A 81 4.98 1.84 -16.22
C ASP A 81 6.43 1.90 -16.73
N ALA A 82 7.31 2.62 -16.00
CA ALA A 82 8.73 2.68 -16.32
C ALA A 82 9.46 1.34 -16.15
N TYR A 83 8.92 0.44 -15.31
CA TYR A 83 9.49 -0.89 -15.03
C TYR A 83 8.38 -1.95 -15.00
N PRO A 84 7.83 -2.33 -16.17
CA PRO A 84 6.77 -3.33 -16.25
C PRO A 84 7.19 -4.66 -15.62
N GLY A 85 6.29 -5.27 -14.83
CA GLY A 85 6.55 -6.54 -14.16
C GLY A 85 7.43 -6.46 -12.91
N ASN A 86 7.89 -5.28 -12.50
CA ASN A 86 8.59 -5.10 -11.24
C ASN A 86 7.64 -4.53 -10.19
N THR A 87 7.61 -5.15 -9.01
CA THR A 87 6.89 -4.66 -7.85
C THR A 87 7.90 -4.11 -6.84
N PHE A 88 7.65 -2.91 -6.37
CA PHE A 88 8.41 -2.27 -5.30
C PHE A 88 7.58 -2.29 -4.02
N HIS A 89 8.21 -2.54 -2.89
CA HIS A 89 7.54 -2.59 -1.60
C HIS A 89 7.83 -1.34 -0.79
N GLY A 90 6.81 -0.87 -0.09
CA GLY A 90 6.92 0.29 0.77
C GLY A 90 6.17 0.13 2.07
N THR A 91 6.31 1.13 2.94
CA THR A 91 5.65 1.14 4.24
C THR A 91 5.05 2.51 4.51
N VAL A 92 3.78 2.51 4.91
CA VAL A 92 3.08 3.71 5.39
C VAL A 92 3.75 4.19 6.68
N TYR A 93 4.07 5.49 6.76
CA TYR A 93 4.66 6.05 7.96
C TYR A 93 3.99 7.32 8.49
N VAL A 94 3.20 8.00 7.64
CA VAL A 94 2.37 9.14 8.04
C VAL A 94 0.99 9.00 7.44
N ILE A 95 -0.01 9.25 8.25
CA ILE A 95 -1.40 9.43 7.88
C ILE A 95 -1.76 10.83 8.35
N ASP A 96 -2.25 11.67 7.43
CA ASP A 96 -2.66 13.02 7.77
C ASP A 96 -3.85 12.96 8.75
N PRO A 97 -3.84 13.68 9.87
CA PRO A 97 -4.97 13.72 10.78
C PRO A 97 -6.19 14.44 10.19
N GLN A 98 -6.01 15.19 9.10
CA GLN A 98 -7.08 15.95 8.46
C GLN A 98 -7.65 15.21 7.25
N VAL A 99 -8.98 15.13 7.17
CA VAL A 99 -9.72 14.68 6.00
C VAL A 99 -9.94 15.86 5.06
N ASP A 100 -9.61 15.72 3.80
CA ASP A 100 -9.93 16.69 2.75
C ASP A 100 -11.44 16.64 2.46
N PRO A 101 -12.21 17.69 2.82
CA PRO A 101 -13.68 17.65 2.68
C PRO A 101 -14.14 17.66 1.22
N SER A 102 -13.31 18.14 0.31
CA SER A 102 -13.65 18.21 -1.12
C SER A 102 -13.58 16.85 -1.81
N THR A 103 -12.60 16.03 -1.43
CA THR A 103 -12.37 14.69 -2.00
C THR A 103 -12.79 13.55 -1.08
N ARG A 104 -13.19 13.84 0.17
CA ARG A 104 -13.49 12.87 1.23
C ARG A 104 -12.41 11.81 1.36
N SER A 105 -11.17 12.26 1.38
CA SER A 105 -10.00 11.39 1.44
C SER A 105 -8.97 11.90 2.45
N VAL A 106 -8.15 10.99 2.93
CA VAL A 106 -7.02 11.25 3.82
C VAL A 106 -5.73 11.13 3.03
N GLN A 107 -4.82 12.07 3.22
CA GLN A 107 -3.50 11.98 2.62
C GLN A 107 -2.62 11.01 3.42
N VAL A 108 -1.98 10.10 2.70
CA VAL A 108 -1.10 9.07 3.27
C VAL A 108 0.26 9.21 2.62
N ARG A 109 1.29 9.05 3.42
CA ARG A 109 2.67 9.07 2.96
C ARG A 109 3.38 7.77 3.32
N ALA A 110 4.03 7.18 2.32
CA ALA A 110 4.82 5.97 2.49
C ALA A 110 6.27 6.17 2.06
N ARG A 111 7.15 5.30 2.58
CA ARG A 111 8.56 5.21 2.20
C ARG A 111 8.76 3.98 1.34
N ILE A 112 9.51 4.15 0.25
CA ILE A 112 9.87 3.11 -0.69
C ILE A 112 11.40 3.01 -0.73
N PRO A 113 12.03 1.95 -0.21
CA PRO A 113 13.45 1.71 -0.39
C PRO A 113 13.81 1.58 -1.88
N ASN A 114 14.87 2.24 -2.30
CA ASN A 114 15.27 2.29 -3.71
C ASN A 114 16.78 2.01 -3.87
N PRO A 115 17.28 0.86 -3.39
CA PRO A 115 18.73 0.58 -3.33
C PRO A 115 19.39 0.52 -4.72
N GLN A 116 18.61 0.28 -5.76
CA GLN A 116 19.13 0.24 -7.14
C GLN A 116 18.95 1.57 -7.88
N LEU A 117 18.46 2.61 -7.22
CA LEU A 117 18.21 3.95 -7.77
C LEU A 117 17.34 3.94 -9.04
N ARG A 118 16.46 2.94 -9.18
CA ARG A 118 15.56 2.78 -10.34
C ARG A 118 14.42 3.79 -10.32
N LEU A 119 13.80 3.97 -9.17
CA LEU A 119 12.72 4.92 -9.02
C LEU A 119 13.27 6.34 -8.97
N ARG A 120 12.54 7.28 -9.55
CA ARG A 120 12.91 8.69 -9.58
C ARG A 120 11.71 9.56 -9.19
N PRO A 121 11.94 10.69 -8.51
CA PRO A 121 10.90 11.68 -8.26
C PRO A 121 10.21 12.09 -9.57
N GLY A 122 8.90 12.27 -9.51
CA GLY A 122 8.08 12.61 -10.67
C GLY A 122 7.56 11.44 -11.50
N MET A 123 7.93 10.21 -11.19
CA MET A 123 7.33 9.02 -11.83
C MET A 123 5.89 8.83 -11.35
N PHE A 124 5.00 8.41 -12.27
CA PHE A 124 3.70 7.88 -11.92
C PHE A 124 3.82 6.46 -11.41
N ALA A 125 3.03 6.14 -10.39
CA ALA A 125 3.00 4.83 -9.80
C ALA A 125 1.57 4.44 -9.36
N GLN A 126 1.25 3.17 -9.50
CA GLN A 126 0.04 2.57 -8.95
C GLN A 126 0.40 1.98 -7.59
N VAL A 127 -0.40 2.30 -6.58
CA VAL A 127 -0.22 1.82 -5.21
C VAL A 127 -1.30 0.82 -4.89
N LEU A 128 -0.90 -0.38 -4.48
CA LEU A 128 -1.76 -1.39 -3.90
C LEU A 128 -1.51 -1.43 -2.39
N LEU A 129 -2.46 -0.93 -1.61
CA LEU A 129 -2.43 -0.97 -0.16
C LEU A 129 -3.31 -2.11 0.34
N THR A 130 -2.73 -3.04 1.10
CA THR A 130 -3.46 -4.16 1.68
C THR A 130 -4.03 -3.76 3.03
N PHE A 131 -5.35 -3.78 3.16
CA PHE A 131 -6.05 -3.51 4.41
C PHE A 131 -6.39 -4.82 5.11
N GLY A 132 -5.62 -5.17 6.12
CA GLY A 132 -5.85 -6.36 6.93
C GLY A 132 -5.63 -7.67 6.16
N GLN A 133 -5.06 -8.62 6.84
CA GLN A 133 -4.97 -9.99 6.38
C GLN A 133 -5.61 -10.83 7.49
N GLU A 134 -6.82 -11.35 7.27
CA GLU A 134 -7.39 -12.36 8.16
C GLU A 134 -6.72 -13.69 7.85
N GLU A 135 -5.77 -14.08 8.68
CA GLU A 135 -5.00 -15.33 8.51
C GLU A 135 -5.87 -16.60 8.61
N ARG A 136 -7.11 -16.48 9.10
CA ARG A 136 -8.04 -17.61 9.32
C ARG A 136 -9.44 -17.31 8.80
N ALA A 137 -9.54 -16.69 7.63
CA ALA A 137 -10.84 -16.52 7.00
C ALA A 137 -11.37 -17.85 6.48
N LEU A 138 -12.57 -18.25 6.91
CA LEU A 138 -13.26 -19.41 6.35
C LEU A 138 -13.79 -19.03 4.96
N LEU A 139 -13.27 -19.66 3.93
CA LEU A 139 -13.64 -19.41 2.54
C LEU A 139 -14.40 -20.59 1.97
N ILE A 140 -15.51 -20.32 1.30
CA ILE A 140 -16.24 -21.32 0.53
C ILE A 140 -16.31 -20.90 -0.94
N PRO A 141 -16.41 -21.84 -1.91
CA PRO A 141 -16.66 -21.51 -3.30
C PRO A 141 -17.95 -20.71 -3.45
N GLU A 142 -17.93 -19.65 -4.23
CA GLU A 142 -19.12 -18.81 -4.47
C GLU A 142 -20.28 -19.61 -5.08
N GLU A 143 -19.96 -20.64 -5.86
CA GLU A 143 -20.93 -21.58 -6.45
C GLU A 143 -21.77 -22.33 -5.40
N ALA A 144 -21.27 -22.51 -4.16
CA ALA A 144 -21.98 -23.22 -3.10
C ALA A 144 -23.05 -22.35 -2.41
N VAL A 145 -23.06 -21.07 -2.69
CA VAL A 145 -23.89 -20.08 -2.02
C VAL A 145 -25.27 -19.99 -2.67
N MET A 146 -26.31 -20.11 -1.87
CA MET A 146 -27.69 -19.99 -2.31
C MET A 146 -28.40 -18.80 -1.66
N PRO A 147 -28.65 -17.72 -2.40
CA PRO A 147 -29.50 -16.64 -1.92
C PRO A 147 -30.96 -17.08 -1.96
N LYS A 148 -31.68 -16.86 -0.86
CA LYS A 148 -33.11 -17.13 -0.77
C LYS A 148 -33.78 -16.01 0.02
N GLN A 149 -34.56 -15.17 -0.69
CA GLN A 149 -35.15 -13.94 -0.14
C GLN A 149 -34.04 -13.04 0.44
N ASP A 150 -34.13 -12.64 1.71
CA ASP A 150 -33.17 -11.76 2.39
C ASP A 150 -32.04 -12.52 3.12
N ARG A 151 -31.94 -13.83 2.92
CA ARG A 151 -30.97 -14.69 3.64
C ARG A 151 -30.14 -15.50 2.67
N THR A 152 -28.99 -15.92 3.15
CA THR A 152 -28.05 -16.74 2.39
C THR A 152 -27.86 -18.09 3.07
N TYR A 153 -27.90 -19.16 2.27
CA TYR A 153 -27.79 -20.54 2.74
C TYR A 153 -26.71 -21.29 1.97
N VAL A 154 -26.20 -22.32 2.62
CA VAL A 154 -25.36 -23.37 2.00
C VAL A 154 -25.94 -24.73 2.35
N TYR A 155 -25.60 -25.77 1.59
CA TYR A 155 -25.85 -27.15 2.00
C TYR A 155 -24.58 -27.80 2.54
N LEU A 156 -24.70 -28.43 3.68
CA LEU A 156 -23.65 -29.24 4.31
C LEU A 156 -23.91 -30.71 4.05
N ALA A 157 -22.84 -31.47 3.82
CA ALA A 157 -22.90 -32.92 3.82
C ALA A 157 -22.64 -33.41 5.26
N GLN A 158 -23.68 -33.87 5.94
CA GLN A 158 -23.58 -34.36 7.29
C GLN A 158 -24.28 -35.74 7.38
N ASP A 159 -23.56 -36.75 7.82
CA ASP A 159 -24.08 -38.15 8.00
C ASP A 159 -24.82 -38.71 6.78
N GLY A 160 -24.32 -38.43 5.56
CA GLY A 160 -24.94 -38.88 4.32
C GLY A 160 -26.21 -38.13 3.93
N THR A 161 -26.53 -37.04 4.59
CA THR A 161 -27.68 -36.18 4.31
C THR A 161 -27.27 -34.73 4.00
N ALA A 162 -28.07 -34.02 3.20
CA ALA A 162 -27.90 -32.61 2.92
C ALA A 162 -28.62 -31.77 3.97
N GLN A 163 -27.89 -30.96 4.72
CA GLN A 163 -28.47 -30.04 5.69
C GLN A 163 -28.32 -28.59 5.23
N GLN A 164 -29.43 -27.89 5.11
CA GLN A 164 -29.44 -26.46 4.80
C GLN A 164 -29.04 -25.67 6.03
N ARG A 165 -28.03 -24.77 5.87
CA ARG A 165 -27.56 -23.90 6.94
C ARG A 165 -27.51 -22.44 6.48
N GLU A 166 -28.02 -21.55 7.31
CA GLU A 166 -27.91 -20.12 7.10
C GLU A 166 -26.50 -19.65 7.39
N VAL A 167 -25.96 -18.76 6.55
CA VAL A 167 -24.60 -18.23 6.68
C VAL A 167 -24.59 -16.72 6.49
N THR A 168 -23.72 -16.06 7.23
CA THR A 168 -23.40 -14.64 7.03
C THR A 168 -22.14 -14.53 6.20
N LEU A 169 -22.23 -13.84 5.06
CA LEU A 169 -21.11 -13.69 4.14
C LEU A 169 -20.35 -12.39 4.37
N GLY A 170 -19.05 -12.45 4.14
CA GLY A 170 -18.13 -11.31 4.14
C GLY A 170 -17.63 -10.96 2.73
N THR A 171 -16.33 -10.75 2.62
CA THR A 171 -15.66 -10.32 1.39
C THR A 171 -15.62 -11.45 0.35
N ARG A 172 -15.78 -11.08 -0.93
CA ARG A 172 -15.65 -11.99 -2.08
C ARG A 172 -14.28 -11.81 -2.74
N THR A 173 -13.60 -12.92 -3.04
CA THR A 173 -12.27 -12.89 -3.66
C THR A 173 -12.09 -14.08 -4.60
N ARG A 174 -11.86 -13.83 -5.89
CA ARG A 174 -11.44 -14.84 -6.91
C ARG A 174 -12.29 -16.11 -6.94
N GLY A 175 -13.63 -15.98 -6.90
CA GLY A 175 -14.54 -17.15 -6.95
C GLY A 175 -14.77 -17.82 -5.59
N PHE A 176 -14.26 -17.24 -4.51
CA PHE A 176 -14.54 -17.63 -3.14
C PHE A 176 -15.22 -16.49 -2.39
N VAL A 177 -15.98 -16.85 -1.37
CA VAL A 177 -16.61 -15.89 -0.45
C VAL A 177 -16.28 -16.26 0.97
N GLN A 178 -15.95 -15.25 1.77
CA GLN A 178 -15.71 -15.39 3.20
C GLN A 178 -17.02 -15.67 3.93
N VAL A 179 -16.99 -16.59 4.87
CA VAL A 179 -18.09 -16.84 5.81
C VAL A 179 -17.70 -16.25 7.15
N LEU A 180 -18.51 -15.29 7.62
CA LEU A 180 -18.32 -14.63 8.91
C LEU A 180 -18.99 -15.39 10.05
N ASP A 181 -20.11 -16.08 9.75
CA ASP A 181 -20.87 -16.83 10.74
C ASP A 181 -21.67 -17.95 10.07
N GLY A 182 -21.98 -19.03 10.83
CA GLY A 182 -22.79 -20.15 10.41
C GLY A 182 -22.02 -21.42 9.99
N LEU A 183 -20.70 -21.37 9.82
CA LEU A 183 -19.87 -22.53 9.48
C LEU A 183 -18.66 -22.67 10.41
N THR A 184 -18.15 -23.88 10.47
CA THR A 184 -16.90 -24.23 11.15
C THR A 184 -15.91 -24.85 10.16
N GLU A 185 -14.62 -24.93 10.50
CA GLU A 185 -13.57 -25.54 9.67
C GLU A 185 -13.82 -27.04 9.37
N GLN A 186 -14.66 -27.69 10.18
CA GLN A 186 -14.97 -29.12 10.04
C GLN A 186 -16.17 -29.39 9.14
N ASP A 187 -16.92 -28.37 8.79
CA ASP A 187 -18.12 -28.53 7.96
C ASP A 187 -17.76 -28.81 6.49
N THR A 188 -18.41 -29.79 5.89
CA THR A 188 -18.24 -30.11 4.48
C THR A 188 -19.36 -29.47 3.66
N VAL A 189 -19.02 -28.46 2.84
CA VAL A 189 -19.97 -27.71 2.03
C VAL A 189 -20.17 -28.38 0.66
N ILE A 190 -21.43 -28.54 0.25
CA ILE A 190 -21.79 -29.09 -1.07
C ILE A 190 -21.64 -27.99 -2.11
N ARG A 191 -20.65 -28.12 -3.00
CA ARG A 191 -20.35 -27.13 -4.05
C ARG A 191 -21.29 -27.21 -5.25
N VAL A 192 -21.58 -28.41 -5.71
CA VAL A 192 -22.32 -28.65 -6.97
C VAL A 192 -23.52 -29.57 -6.72
N GLY A 193 -24.63 -29.35 -7.44
CA GLY A 193 -25.82 -30.17 -7.34
C GLY A 193 -26.85 -29.68 -6.31
N HIS A 194 -26.55 -28.70 -5.54
CA HIS A 194 -27.36 -28.17 -4.45
C HIS A 194 -28.74 -27.60 -4.92
N HIS A 195 -28.88 -27.19 -6.18
CA HIS A 195 -30.16 -26.67 -6.73
C HIS A 195 -31.29 -27.69 -6.74
N LYS A 196 -30.96 -28.99 -6.65
CA LYS A 196 -31.94 -30.08 -6.66
C LYS A 196 -32.18 -30.66 -5.26
N LEU A 197 -31.45 -30.20 -4.27
CA LEU A 197 -31.50 -30.72 -2.89
C LEU A 197 -32.57 -30.00 -2.08
N GLN A 198 -33.23 -30.78 -1.25
CA GLN A 198 -34.03 -30.27 -0.12
C GLN A 198 -33.34 -30.64 1.20
N ASN A 199 -33.74 -29.94 2.24
CA ASN A 199 -33.18 -30.22 3.57
C ASN A 199 -33.56 -31.63 4.03
N GLY A 200 -32.54 -32.43 4.32
CA GLY A 200 -32.69 -33.85 4.72
C GLY A 200 -32.56 -34.87 3.62
N ASP A 201 -32.35 -34.47 2.36
CA ASP A 201 -32.15 -35.41 1.27
C ASP A 201 -30.88 -36.26 1.47
N SER A 202 -30.99 -37.56 1.14
CA SER A 202 -29.85 -38.44 1.13
C SER A 202 -28.91 -38.11 -0.02
N ILE A 203 -27.62 -38.00 0.28
CA ILE A 203 -26.58 -37.63 -0.68
C ILE A 203 -25.47 -38.68 -0.73
N LEU A 204 -24.95 -38.90 -1.93
CA LEU A 204 -23.68 -39.59 -2.13
C LEU A 204 -22.62 -38.54 -2.46
N ALA A 205 -21.76 -38.25 -1.50
CA ALA A 205 -20.67 -37.30 -1.69
C ALA A 205 -19.61 -37.92 -2.62
N LEU A 206 -19.45 -37.33 -3.81
CA LEU A 206 -18.29 -37.59 -4.64
C LEU A 206 -17.18 -36.64 -4.14
N SER A 207 -16.17 -37.16 -3.45
CA SER A 207 -15.04 -36.36 -3.00
C SER A 207 -14.27 -35.82 -4.20
N SER A 208 -14.30 -34.51 -4.41
CA SER A 208 -13.34 -33.84 -5.29
C SER A 208 -12.08 -33.56 -4.51
N THR A 209 -10.97 -34.20 -4.86
CA THR A 209 -9.66 -33.85 -4.37
C THR A 209 -9.34 -32.41 -4.77
N PRO A 210 -8.95 -31.53 -3.86
CA PRO A 210 -8.53 -30.18 -4.25
C PRO A 210 -7.24 -30.28 -5.09
N HIS A 211 -7.25 -29.61 -6.24
CA HIS A 211 -6.05 -29.30 -7.02
C HIS A 211 -5.48 -27.97 -6.59
#